data_f5c8645348f2aae1d675d10b6c93c761
#
_entry.id   f5c8645348f2aae1d675d10b6c93c761
#
_cell.length_a   1.000
_cell.length_b   1.000
_cell.length_c   1.000
_cell.angle_alpha   90.00
_cell.angle_beta   90.00
_cell.angle_gamma   90.00
#
_symmetry.space_group_name_H-M   'P 1'
#
loop_
_entity.id
_entity.type
_entity.pdbx_description
1 polymer ?
#
loop_
_entity_poly.entity_id
_entity_poly.type
_entity_poly.pdbx_seq_one_letter_code
_entity_poly.pdbx_strand_id
1 'polypeptide(L)'
;FEGYRVHHNLSRGPGKGGVRFHPEVTLSEVMALAAWMTIKNAVVQVPYGGAKGGIRVDPKKLSLAELERLTRRYTMEINVLLGPDRDIPAPDVNTNEKVMAWMMDTYSMNQGRTVTGVVTGKPLSLGGSLGRRDATGRGVFICAREAARRLGIPIEGARVAVQGFGNVGAAAARIFAEHGAKVVALQDESG
;
A
#
# COMPACT_ATOMS: atom_id res chain seq x y z
N PHE A 1 6.43 -21.19 -3.13
CA PHE A 1 6.16 -19.79 -3.49
C PHE A 1 7.48 -19.02 -3.58
N GLU A 2 7.57 -18.08 -4.51
CA GLU A 2 8.68 -17.14 -4.62
C GLU A 2 8.28 -15.81 -3.98
N GLY A 3 9.16 -15.25 -3.14
CA GLY A 3 8.95 -13.98 -2.48
C GLY A 3 10.20 -13.10 -2.57
N TYR A 4 9.99 -11.79 -2.69
CA TYR A 4 11.04 -10.80 -2.86
C TYR A 4 10.87 -9.65 -1.88
N ARG A 5 11.99 -9.11 -1.38
CA ARG A 5 12.06 -7.80 -0.73
C ARG A 5 13.27 -7.06 -1.26
N VAL A 6 13.05 -5.89 -1.83
CA VAL A 6 14.09 -5.08 -2.49
C VAL A 6 14.18 -3.72 -1.84
N HIS A 7 15.39 -3.30 -1.52
CA HIS A 7 15.75 -1.93 -1.17
C HIS A 7 16.39 -1.26 -2.38
N HIS A 8 15.83 -0.15 -2.84
CA HIS A 8 16.40 0.60 -3.96
C HIS A 8 17.40 1.66 -3.47
N ASN A 9 16.99 2.51 -2.53
CA ASN A 9 17.84 3.55 -1.97
C ASN A 9 17.41 3.88 -0.54
N LEU A 10 18.37 3.85 0.39
CA LEU A 10 18.15 4.09 1.81
C LEU A 10 18.80 5.39 2.33
N SER A 11 19.34 6.24 1.44
CA SER A 11 20.05 7.47 1.83
C SER A 11 19.16 8.46 2.59
N ARG A 12 17.85 8.41 2.41
CA ARG A 12 16.88 9.29 3.07
C ARG A 12 16.32 8.73 4.38
N GLY A 13 16.62 7.50 4.72
CA GLY A 13 16.11 6.80 5.91
C GLY A 13 15.68 5.36 5.64
N PRO A 14 14.95 4.74 6.58
CA PRO A 14 14.52 3.36 6.48
C PRO A 14 13.77 3.08 5.17
N GLY A 15 13.92 1.86 4.66
CA GLY A 15 13.16 1.39 3.52
C GLY A 15 11.66 1.48 3.77
N LYS A 16 10.89 1.98 2.80
CA LYS A 16 9.44 2.11 2.91
C LYS A 16 8.77 1.68 1.64
N GLY A 17 7.84 0.72 1.73
CA GLY A 17 7.06 0.28 0.57
C GLY A 17 6.20 -0.93 0.85
N GLY A 18 5.18 -1.13 0.00
CA GLY A 18 4.18 -2.17 0.12
C GLY A 18 4.71 -3.58 -0.13
N VAL A 19 3.90 -4.57 0.25
CA VAL A 19 4.07 -5.98 -0.11
C VAL A 19 2.89 -6.40 -0.98
N ARG A 20 3.16 -6.87 -2.20
CA ARG A 20 2.15 -7.26 -3.19
C ARG A 20 2.02 -8.78 -3.26
N PHE A 21 0.78 -9.29 -3.27
CA PHE A 21 0.49 -10.69 -3.56
C PHE A 21 -0.21 -10.78 -4.91
N HIS A 22 0.50 -11.31 -5.91
CA HIS A 22 -0.06 -11.43 -7.25
C HIS A 22 0.64 -12.55 -8.03
N PRO A 23 -0.06 -13.32 -8.89
CA PRO A 23 0.56 -14.42 -9.63
C PRO A 23 1.65 -13.98 -10.61
N GLU A 24 1.63 -12.73 -11.05
CA GLU A 24 2.60 -12.18 -11.99
C GLU A 24 3.77 -11.42 -11.33
N VAL A 25 3.89 -11.44 -10.00
CA VAL A 25 5.01 -10.80 -9.29
C VAL A 25 6.34 -11.39 -9.78
N THR A 26 7.22 -10.49 -10.21
CA THR A 26 8.59 -10.80 -10.61
C THR A 26 9.60 -9.94 -9.87
N LEU A 27 10.87 -10.38 -9.80
CA LEU A 27 11.92 -9.57 -9.21
C LEU A 27 12.07 -8.21 -9.92
N SER A 28 12.01 -8.19 -11.25
CA SER A 28 12.14 -6.95 -12.03
C SER A 28 11.03 -5.95 -11.73
N GLU A 29 9.79 -6.42 -11.57
CA GLU A 29 8.66 -5.57 -11.16
C GLU A 29 8.90 -5.00 -9.75
N VAL A 30 9.31 -5.84 -8.80
CA VAL A 30 9.56 -5.41 -7.42
C VAL A 30 10.70 -4.40 -7.36
N MET A 31 11.75 -4.55 -8.17
CA MET A 31 12.85 -3.59 -8.31
C MET A 31 12.36 -2.24 -8.84
N ALA A 32 11.58 -2.23 -9.91
CA ALA A 32 11.00 -1.02 -10.48
C ALA A 32 10.11 -0.28 -9.47
N LEU A 33 9.26 -1.03 -8.76
CA LEU A 33 8.37 -0.46 -7.75
C LEU A 33 9.13 0.06 -6.52
N ALA A 34 10.26 -0.56 -6.15
CA ALA A 34 11.13 -0.05 -5.08
C ALA A 34 11.78 1.29 -5.48
N ALA A 35 12.20 1.44 -6.75
CA ALA A 35 12.70 2.70 -7.30
C ALA A 35 11.62 3.80 -7.26
N TRP A 36 10.38 3.47 -7.66
CA TRP A 36 9.25 4.40 -7.56
C TRP A 36 8.98 4.83 -6.13
N MET A 37 9.13 3.95 -5.16
CA MET A 37 8.99 4.31 -3.74
C MET A 37 10.05 5.30 -3.29
N THR A 38 11.30 5.19 -3.76
CA THR A 38 12.35 6.18 -3.49
C THR A 38 11.93 7.57 -3.99
N ILE A 39 11.49 7.65 -5.27
CA ILE A 39 11.05 8.90 -5.88
C ILE A 39 9.81 9.45 -5.15
N LYS A 40 8.82 8.61 -4.89
CA LYS A 40 7.59 9.00 -4.19
C LYS A 40 7.87 9.61 -2.82
N ASN A 41 8.72 8.97 -2.01
CA ASN A 41 9.08 9.47 -0.69
C ASN A 41 9.87 10.78 -0.75
N ALA A 42 10.74 10.92 -1.76
CA ALA A 42 11.49 12.15 -1.98
C ALA A 42 10.61 13.33 -2.40
N VAL A 43 9.66 13.11 -3.31
CA VAL A 43 8.73 14.16 -3.79
C VAL A 43 7.89 14.74 -2.65
N VAL A 44 7.42 13.91 -1.73
CA VAL A 44 6.63 14.36 -0.57
C VAL A 44 7.50 14.68 0.65
N GLN A 45 8.82 14.65 0.51
CA GLN A 45 9.82 15.03 1.53
C GLN A 45 9.71 14.27 2.86
N VAL A 46 9.25 13.01 2.84
CA VAL A 46 9.26 12.17 4.03
C VAL A 46 10.65 11.52 4.22
N PRO A 47 11.08 11.25 5.47
CA PRO A 47 12.42 10.75 5.78
C PRO A 47 12.51 9.22 5.60
N TYR A 48 12.15 8.73 4.42
CA TYR A 48 12.19 7.31 4.08
C TYR A 48 12.90 7.05 2.76
N GLY A 49 13.57 5.92 2.71
CA GLY A 49 14.08 5.32 1.48
C GLY A 49 12.99 4.58 0.71
N GLY A 50 13.38 3.93 -0.38
CA GLY A 50 12.49 3.15 -1.22
C GLY A 50 12.70 1.65 -1.06
N ALA A 51 11.63 0.95 -0.71
CA ALA A 51 11.58 -0.50 -0.66
C ALA A 51 10.29 -1.03 -1.28
N LYS A 52 10.32 -2.28 -1.71
CA LYS A 52 9.13 -3.00 -2.19
C LYS A 52 9.28 -4.48 -1.91
N GLY A 53 8.16 -5.14 -1.65
CA GLY A 53 8.09 -6.59 -1.54
C GLY A 53 6.97 -7.17 -2.36
N GLY A 54 7.01 -8.48 -2.53
CA GLY A 54 5.93 -9.21 -3.17
C GLY A 54 6.13 -10.71 -3.08
N ILE A 55 5.02 -11.43 -3.21
CA ILE A 55 5.01 -12.89 -3.33
C ILE A 55 4.27 -13.25 -4.62
N ARG A 56 4.88 -14.13 -5.39
CA ARG A 56 4.25 -14.72 -6.57
C ARG A 56 3.23 -15.77 -6.14
N VAL A 57 1.97 -15.35 -6.03
CA VAL A 57 0.86 -16.17 -5.54
C VAL A 57 -0.47 -15.59 -6.00
N ASP A 58 -1.44 -16.48 -6.29
CA ASP A 58 -2.83 -16.08 -6.46
C ASP A 58 -3.56 -16.21 -5.10
N PRO A 59 -3.78 -15.10 -4.37
CA PRO A 59 -4.40 -15.17 -3.06
C PRO A 59 -5.88 -15.57 -3.10
N LYS A 60 -6.54 -15.48 -4.26
CA LYS A 60 -7.93 -15.92 -4.43
C LYS A 60 -8.06 -17.46 -4.36
N LYS A 61 -6.94 -18.19 -4.57
CA LYS A 61 -6.88 -19.67 -4.48
C LYS A 61 -6.47 -20.18 -3.11
N LEU A 62 -6.21 -19.29 -2.16
CA LEU A 62 -5.80 -19.65 -0.80
C LEU A 62 -6.93 -19.41 0.19
N SER A 63 -7.08 -20.33 1.13
CA SER A 63 -7.86 -20.09 2.34
C SER A 63 -7.19 -19.01 3.20
N LEU A 64 -7.96 -18.38 4.08
CA LEU A 64 -7.45 -17.37 5.00
C LEU A 64 -6.29 -17.90 5.87
N ALA A 65 -6.38 -19.15 6.31
CA ALA A 65 -5.34 -19.78 7.11
C ALA A 65 -4.05 -20.05 6.31
N GLU A 66 -4.17 -20.40 5.04
CA GLU A 66 -3.01 -20.56 4.14
C GLU A 66 -2.35 -19.21 3.86
N LEU A 67 -3.15 -18.16 3.63
CA LEU A 67 -2.66 -16.80 3.43
C LEU A 67 -1.92 -16.29 4.67
N GLU A 68 -2.43 -16.58 5.87
CA GLU A 68 -1.76 -16.25 7.13
C GLU A 68 -0.42 -16.98 7.25
N ARG A 69 -0.39 -18.29 7.03
CA ARG A 69 0.86 -19.06 7.09
C ARG A 69 1.90 -18.58 6.09
N LEU A 70 1.46 -18.29 4.85
CA LEU A 70 2.32 -17.72 3.81
C LEU A 70 2.90 -16.37 4.23
N THR A 71 2.05 -15.48 4.76
CA THR A 71 2.47 -14.15 5.25
C THR A 71 3.49 -14.26 6.38
N ARG A 72 3.21 -15.12 7.35
CA ARG A 72 4.12 -15.36 8.49
C ARG A 72 5.44 -15.95 8.03
N ARG A 73 5.41 -16.91 7.11
CA ARG A 73 6.65 -17.49 6.54
C ARG A 73 7.46 -16.45 5.78
N TYR A 74 6.83 -15.67 4.92
CA TYR A 74 7.51 -14.58 4.22
C TYR A 74 8.15 -13.58 5.19
N THR A 75 7.44 -13.19 6.24
CA THR A 75 7.94 -12.28 7.26
C THR A 75 9.16 -12.85 7.98
N MET A 76 9.17 -14.14 8.28
CA MET A 76 10.30 -14.83 8.88
C MET A 76 11.55 -14.77 7.99
N GLU A 77 11.38 -15.05 6.70
CA GLU A 77 12.50 -15.07 5.75
C GLU A 77 13.15 -13.68 5.56
N ILE A 78 12.34 -12.63 5.54
CA ILE A 78 12.83 -11.25 5.40
C ILE A 78 13.09 -10.55 6.74
N ASN A 79 12.95 -11.23 7.87
CA ASN A 79 13.02 -10.64 9.22
C ASN A 79 14.32 -9.84 9.46
N VAL A 80 15.43 -10.32 8.91
CA VAL A 80 16.74 -9.66 9.02
C VAL A 80 16.79 -8.27 8.38
N LEU A 81 15.91 -8.00 7.43
CA LEU A 81 15.79 -6.71 6.74
C LEU A 81 14.85 -5.76 7.47
N LEU A 82 13.83 -6.29 8.17
CA LEU A 82 12.75 -5.51 8.75
C LEU A 82 13.18 -4.76 10.02
N GLY A 83 12.46 -3.69 10.30
CA GLY A 83 12.56 -2.95 11.54
C GLY A 83 12.12 -1.50 11.38
N PRO A 84 11.70 -0.84 12.47
CA PRO A 84 11.30 0.57 12.44
C PRO A 84 12.39 1.51 11.89
N ASP A 85 13.66 1.13 12.08
CA ASP A 85 14.83 1.91 11.67
C ASP A 85 15.52 1.34 10.43
N ARG A 86 14.98 0.28 9.81
CA ARG A 86 15.58 -0.44 8.68
C ARG A 86 14.68 -0.48 7.46
N ASP A 87 13.53 -1.12 7.61
CA ASP A 87 12.58 -1.35 6.53
C ASP A 87 11.17 -1.58 7.07
N ILE A 88 10.23 -0.77 6.60
CA ILE A 88 8.86 -0.70 7.11
C ILE A 88 7.90 -1.05 5.99
N PRO A 89 7.41 -2.30 5.92
CA PRO A 89 6.37 -2.72 4.98
C PRO A 89 5.05 -1.96 5.14
N ALA A 90 4.25 -2.01 4.09
CA ALA A 90 2.90 -1.44 4.03
C ALA A 90 1.99 -2.33 3.17
N PRO A 91 0.66 -2.14 3.20
CA PRO A 91 -0.25 -2.80 2.27
C PRO A 91 -0.01 -2.36 0.81
N ASP A 92 -0.26 -3.28 -0.11
CA ASP A 92 -0.28 -3.07 -1.56
C ASP A 92 -1.36 -3.98 -2.19
N VAL A 93 -1.28 -4.30 -3.47
CA VAL A 93 -2.25 -5.17 -4.16
C VAL A 93 -2.41 -6.50 -3.41
N ASN A 94 -3.65 -6.86 -3.12
CA ASN A 94 -4.07 -8.08 -2.42
C ASN A 94 -3.47 -8.28 -1.02
N THR A 95 -3.00 -7.21 -0.39
CA THR A 95 -2.66 -7.18 1.03
C THR A 95 -3.44 -6.08 1.75
N ASN A 96 -3.67 -6.24 3.05
CA ASN A 96 -4.55 -5.37 3.82
C ASN A 96 -4.09 -5.26 5.28
N GLU A 97 -4.90 -4.61 6.09
CA GLU A 97 -4.64 -4.43 7.52
C GLU A 97 -4.38 -5.75 8.26
N LYS A 98 -5.10 -6.83 7.90
CA LYS A 98 -4.94 -8.15 8.53
C LYS A 98 -3.57 -8.76 8.19
N VAL A 99 -3.14 -8.67 6.93
CA VAL A 99 -1.80 -9.10 6.49
C VAL A 99 -0.72 -8.34 7.25
N MET A 100 -0.88 -7.03 7.43
CA MET A 100 0.05 -6.21 8.21
C MET A 100 0.07 -6.60 9.69
N ALA A 101 -1.07 -6.95 10.26
CA ALA A 101 -1.15 -7.46 11.63
C ALA A 101 -0.34 -8.76 11.81
N TRP A 102 -0.47 -9.71 10.88
CA TRP A 102 0.32 -10.95 10.90
C TRP A 102 1.82 -10.71 10.74
N MET A 103 2.21 -9.76 9.89
CA MET A 103 3.61 -9.37 9.74
C MET A 103 4.17 -8.77 11.04
N MET A 104 3.42 -7.83 11.65
CA MET A 104 3.80 -7.20 12.91
C MET A 104 3.92 -8.22 14.05
N ASP A 105 2.96 -9.12 14.18
CA ASP A 105 2.94 -10.17 15.19
C ASP A 105 4.14 -11.10 15.03
N THR A 106 4.38 -11.60 13.82
CA THR A 106 5.50 -12.50 13.52
C THR A 106 6.85 -11.83 13.80
N TYR A 107 7.03 -10.59 13.38
CA TYR A 107 8.25 -9.83 13.68
C TYR A 107 8.43 -9.65 15.20
N SER A 108 7.36 -9.26 15.89
CA SER A 108 7.37 -9.02 17.35
C SER A 108 7.72 -10.26 18.14
N MET A 109 7.21 -11.43 17.74
CA MET A 109 7.57 -12.73 18.35
C MET A 109 9.08 -12.99 18.29
N ASN A 110 9.71 -12.71 17.14
CA ASN A 110 11.17 -12.87 16.98
C ASN A 110 11.98 -11.86 17.80
N GLN A 111 11.40 -10.68 18.09
CA GLN A 111 12.05 -9.65 18.92
C GLN A 111 11.81 -9.83 20.42
N GLY A 112 10.98 -10.79 20.82
CA GLY A 112 10.59 -11.00 22.23
C GLY A 112 9.80 -9.84 22.84
N ARG A 113 9.31 -8.90 22.04
CA ARG A 113 8.50 -7.74 22.47
C ARG A 113 7.65 -7.23 21.34
N THR A 114 6.55 -6.55 21.64
CA THR A 114 5.71 -5.91 20.63
C THR A 114 6.43 -4.73 19.97
N VAL A 115 6.54 -4.76 18.64
CA VAL A 115 7.16 -3.71 17.83
C VAL A 115 6.14 -3.19 16.81
N THR A 116 5.31 -2.25 17.22
CA THR A 116 4.22 -1.70 16.39
C THR A 116 4.74 -0.89 15.20
N GLY A 117 5.93 -0.30 15.30
CA GLY A 117 6.53 0.53 14.25
C GLY A 117 7.06 -0.24 13.05
N VAL A 118 7.10 -1.58 13.07
CA VAL A 118 7.69 -2.38 11.98
C VAL A 118 6.87 -2.36 10.69
N VAL A 119 5.57 -2.07 10.74
CA VAL A 119 4.69 -1.96 9.57
C VAL A 119 3.78 -0.74 9.67
N THR A 120 3.32 -0.24 8.53
CA THR A 120 2.20 0.71 8.47
C THR A 120 0.96 0.05 7.85
N GLY A 121 -0.20 0.68 7.99
CA GLY A 121 -1.46 0.14 7.45
C GLY A 121 -2.03 -1.04 8.24
N LYS A 122 -1.57 -1.23 9.47
CA LYS A 122 -2.15 -2.17 10.43
C LYS A 122 -3.46 -1.65 11.01
N PRO A 123 -4.30 -2.50 11.65
CA PRO A 123 -5.53 -2.07 12.30
C PRO A 123 -5.33 -0.97 13.34
N LEU A 124 -6.32 -0.11 13.52
CA LEU A 124 -6.29 0.96 14.54
C LEU A 124 -6.07 0.41 15.94
N SER A 125 -6.69 -0.72 16.28
CA SER A 125 -6.53 -1.42 17.56
C SER A 125 -5.09 -1.87 17.85
N LEU A 126 -4.25 -1.98 16.81
CA LEU A 126 -2.84 -2.34 16.90
C LEU A 126 -1.91 -1.13 16.69
N GLY A 127 -2.41 0.09 16.87
CA GLY A 127 -1.65 1.32 16.68
C GLY A 127 -1.57 1.79 15.22
N GLY A 128 -2.55 1.46 14.40
CA GLY A 128 -2.72 2.01 13.06
C GLY A 128 -3.09 3.50 13.09
N SER A 129 -2.89 4.19 11.97
CA SER A 129 -3.20 5.63 11.85
C SER A 129 -4.60 5.86 11.30
N LEU A 130 -5.34 6.80 11.89
CA LEU A 130 -6.61 7.28 11.35
C LEU A 130 -6.42 7.82 9.92
N GLY A 131 -7.44 7.61 9.06
CA GLY A 131 -7.44 8.08 7.68
C GLY A 131 -6.61 7.25 6.70
N ARG A 132 -5.84 6.26 7.17
CA ARG A 132 -5.00 5.43 6.27
C ARG A 132 -5.81 4.71 5.19
N ARG A 133 -7.01 4.26 5.54
CA ARG A 133 -7.89 3.52 4.63
C ARG A 133 -8.22 4.32 3.38
N ASP A 134 -8.52 5.61 3.52
CA ASP A 134 -8.91 6.50 2.44
C ASP A 134 -7.74 7.31 1.86
N ALA A 135 -6.55 7.20 2.44
CA ALA A 135 -5.43 8.10 2.15
C ALA A 135 -5.06 8.13 0.66
N THR A 136 -5.06 6.99 -0.02
CA THR A 136 -4.69 6.93 -1.45
C THR A 136 -5.77 7.58 -2.32
N GLY A 137 -7.04 7.26 -2.11
CA GLY A 137 -8.17 7.89 -2.82
C GLY A 137 -8.25 9.40 -2.56
N ARG A 138 -7.97 9.82 -1.32
CA ARG A 138 -7.87 11.26 -0.97
C ARG A 138 -6.73 11.95 -1.70
N GLY A 139 -5.58 11.29 -1.83
CA GLY A 139 -4.44 11.80 -2.62
C GLY A 139 -4.81 11.96 -4.10
N VAL A 140 -5.51 11.00 -4.69
CA VAL A 140 -6.03 11.09 -6.05
C VAL A 140 -6.93 12.31 -6.20
N PHE A 141 -7.90 12.49 -5.28
CA PHE A 141 -8.78 13.67 -5.30
C PHE A 141 -8.01 14.99 -5.20
N ILE A 142 -7.04 15.10 -4.28
CA ILE A 142 -6.25 16.33 -4.09
C ILE A 142 -5.48 16.68 -5.37
N CYS A 143 -4.79 15.71 -5.97
CA CYS A 143 -4.04 15.92 -7.20
C CYS A 143 -4.97 16.30 -8.37
N ALA A 144 -6.10 15.61 -8.52
CA ALA A 144 -7.07 15.90 -9.56
C ALA A 144 -7.71 17.28 -9.38
N ARG A 145 -8.04 17.67 -8.14
CA ARG A 145 -8.55 19.01 -7.83
C ARG A 145 -7.56 20.11 -8.23
N GLU A 146 -6.28 19.93 -7.90
CA GLU A 146 -5.26 20.92 -8.26
C GLU A 146 -5.02 20.98 -9.78
N ALA A 147 -5.08 19.84 -10.47
CA ALA A 147 -5.01 19.81 -11.93
C ALA A 147 -6.23 20.51 -12.56
N ALA A 148 -7.43 20.20 -12.09
CA ALA A 148 -8.67 20.83 -12.55
C ALA A 148 -8.65 22.35 -12.33
N ARG A 149 -8.19 22.81 -11.16
CA ARG A 149 -8.01 24.25 -10.86
C ARG A 149 -7.12 24.96 -11.88
N ARG A 150 -6.01 24.32 -12.28
CA ARG A 150 -5.09 24.88 -13.29
C ARG A 150 -5.71 24.94 -14.68
N LEU A 151 -6.65 24.06 -14.98
CA LEU A 151 -7.37 23.98 -16.25
C LEU A 151 -8.66 24.81 -16.24
N GLY A 152 -9.00 25.48 -15.15
CA GLY A 152 -10.24 26.25 -15.01
C GLY A 152 -11.51 25.38 -14.88
N ILE A 153 -11.37 24.12 -14.48
CA ILE A 153 -12.49 23.17 -14.32
C ILE A 153 -12.90 23.16 -12.84
N PRO A 154 -14.12 23.62 -12.50
CA PRO A 154 -14.63 23.52 -11.14
C PRO A 154 -14.92 22.05 -10.79
N ILE A 155 -14.61 21.63 -9.57
CA ILE A 155 -14.95 20.28 -9.09
C ILE A 155 -16.44 20.13 -8.86
N GLU A 156 -17.10 21.15 -8.31
CA GLU A 156 -18.55 21.17 -8.14
C GLU A 156 -19.25 21.05 -9.50
N GLY A 157 -20.12 20.07 -9.64
CA GLY A 157 -20.82 19.76 -10.87
C GLY A 157 -19.99 19.04 -11.94
N ALA A 158 -18.66 18.87 -11.76
CA ALA A 158 -17.83 18.15 -12.70
C ALA A 158 -18.27 16.70 -12.86
N ARG A 159 -18.25 16.19 -14.08
CA ARG A 159 -18.54 14.78 -14.38
C ARG A 159 -17.27 13.95 -14.20
N VAL A 160 -17.32 12.92 -13.37
CA VAL A 160 -16.19 12.03 -13.05
C VAL A 160 -16.51 10.60 -13.43
N ALA A 161 -15.64 9.96 -14.21
CA ALA A 161 -15.65 8.52 -14.46
C ALA A 161 -14.47 7.90 -13.71
N VAL A 162 -14.69 6.77 -13.05
CA VAL A 162 -13.67 6.06 -12.28
C VAL A 162 -13.47 4.67 -12.87
N GLN A 163 -12.26 4.42 -13.37
CA GLN A 163 -11.82 3.10 -13.80
C GLN A 163 -11.03 2.41 -12.69
N GLY A 164 -11.48 1.21 -12.30
CA GLY A 164 -10.99 0.49 -11.14
C GLY A 164 -11.73 0.88 -9.87
N PHE A 165 -12.65 0.00 -9.39
CA PHE A 165 -13.51 0.28 -8.22
C PHE A 165 -13.09 -0.53 -6.98
N GLY A 166 -11.76 -0.77 -6.82
CA GLY A 166 -11.17 -1.30 -5.60
C GLY A 166 -11.03 -0.22 -4.51
N ASN A 167 -10.17 -0.49 -3.51
CA ASN A 167 -9.96 0.39 -2.35
C ASN A 167 -9.69 1.86 -2.71
N VAL A 168 -8.91 2.11 -3.75
CA VAL A 168 -8.54 3.47 -4.19
C VAL A 168 -9.67 4.14 -4.94
N GLY A 169 -10.22 3.45 -5.95
CA GLY A 169 -11.28 4.01 -6.78
C GLY A 169 -12.57 4.28 -6.02
N ALA A 170 -12.98 3.36 -5.14
CA ALA A 170 -14.16 3.54 -4.29
C ALA A 170 -14.00 4.75 -3.34
N ALA A 171 -12.84 4.89 -2.69
CA ALA A 171 -12.56 6.04 -1.84
C ALA A 171 -12.50 7.35 -2.65
N ALA A 172 -11.86 7.34 -3.82
CA ALA A 172 -11.80 8.51 -4.69
C ALA A 172 -13.20 8.94 -5.15
N ALA A 173 -14.01 8.00 -5.67
CA ALA A 173 -15.38 8.27 -6.11
C ALA A 173 -16.22 8.93 -5.02
N ARG A 174 -16.19 8.36 -3.80
CA ARG A 174 -16.89 8.91 -2.64
C ARG A 174 -16.43 10.34 -2.33
N ILE A 175 -15.11 10.57 -2.28
CA ILE A 175 -14.56 11.89 -1.95
C ILE A 175 -14.89 12.92 -3.03
N PHE A 176 -14.88 12.56 -4.32
CA PHE A 176 -15.34 13.45 -5.39
C PHE A 176 -16.81 13.83 -5.21
N ALA A 177 -17.68 12.86 -4.90
CA ALA A 177 -19.10 13.11 -4.65
C ALA A 177 -19.32 14.01 -3.43
N GLU A 178 -18.60 13.80 -2.35
CA GLU A 178 -18.62 14.64 -1.13
C GLU A 178 -18.25 16.12 -1.42
N HIS A 179 -17.49 16.36 -2.50
CA HIS A 179 -17.10 17.70 -2.94
C HIS A 179 -17.91 18.21 -4.13
N GLY A 180 -19.10 17.66 -4.36
CA GLY A 180 -20.07 18.16 -5.33
C GLY A 180 -19.86 17.71 -6.78
N ALA A 181 -18.89 16.83 -7.05
CA ALA A 181 -18.74 16.24 -8.37
C ALA A 181 -19.84 15.18 -8.63
N LYS A 182 -20.17 14.96 -9.90
CA LYS A 182 -21.13 13.94 -10.36
C LYS A 182 -20.36 12.71 -10.84
N VAL A 183 -20.33 11.66 -10.04
CA VAL A 183 -19.77 10.37 -10.49
C VAL A 183 -20.75 9.75 -11.47
N VAL A 184 -20.38 9.72 -12.74
CA VAL A 184 -21.27 9.33 -13.86
C VAL A 184 -20.98 7.94 -14.41
N ALA A 185 -19.81 7.36 -14.10
CA ALA A 185 -19.45 6.00 -14.48
C ALA A 185 -18.49 5.39 -13.49
N LEU A 186 -18.65 4.11 -13.23
CA LEU A 186 -17.77 3.26 -12.45
C LEU A 186 -17.49 2.01 -13.28
N GLN A 187 -16.25 1.59 -13.34
CA GLN A 187 -15.83 0.36 -14.02
C GLN A 187 -14.95 -0.46 -13.09
N ASP A 188 -15.13 -1.76 -13.07
CA ASP A 188 -14.24 -2.72 -12.42
C ASP A 188 -13.89 -3.90 -13.35
N GLU A 189 -13.36 -4.99 -12.79
CA GLU A 189 -13.00 -6.19 -13.57
C GLU A 189 -14.23 -6.91 -14.17
N SER A 190 -15.43 -6.63 -13.69
CA SER A 190 -16.68 -7.24 -14.15
C SER A 190 -17.42 -6.41 -15.20
N GLY A 191 -17.00 -5.18 -15.48
CA GLY A 191 -17.55 -4.27 -16.47
C GLY A 191 -17.89 -2.89 -15.95
#